data_e6e1f9443dfb4d5a33976f9867c4a85d
#
_entry.id   e6e1f9443dfb4d5a33976f9867c4a85d
#
_cell.length_a   1.000
_cell.length_b   1.000
_cell.length_c   1.000
_cell.angle_alpha   90.00
_cell.angle_beta   90.00
_cell.angle_gamma   90.00
#
_symmetry.space_group_name_H-M   'P 1'
#
loop_
_entity.id
_entity.type
_entity.pdbx_description
1 polymer ?
#
loop_
_entity_poly.entity_id
_entity_poly.type
_entity_poly.pdbx_seq_one_letter_code
_entity_poly.pdbx_strand_id
1 'polypeptide(L)'
;MENKLSILNFAAQKVPDFKEQRGKDWIQFGTEGQWKNRYPEYLLDLYRRSAKNHAIINSKKDYVVGQGWAVKDENLSTFRLAELQQFVKHPNQYESLDDILEKVAMDYELYN
;
A
#
# COMPACT_ATOMS: atom_id res chain seq x y z
N MET A 1 -9.61 46.57 -2.97
CA MET A 1 -9.29 45.19 -2.47
C MET A 1 -9.40 44.24 -3.65
N GLU A 2 -8.28 43.91 -4.22
CA GLU A 2 -8.25 42.89 -5.28
C GLU A 2 -8.39 41.54 -4.62
N ASN A 3 -9.53 40.91 -4.84
CA ASN A 3 -9.68 39.49 -4.57
C ASN A 3 -8.76 38.72 -5.53
N LYS A 4 -7.54 38.47 -5.12
CA LYS A 4 -6.70 37.43 -5.73
C LYS A 4 -7.35 36.09 -5.41
N LEU A 5 -8.22 35.62 -6.29
CA LEU A 5 -8.52 34.22 -6.41
C LEU A 5 -7.17 33.52 -6.65
N SER A 6 -6.59 32.99 -5.58
CA SER A 6 -5.52 32.02 -5.73
C SER A 6 -6.16 30.79 -6.38
N ILE A 7 -6.11 30.77 -7.71
CA ILE A 7 -6.27 29.52 -8.44
C ILE A 7 -5.19 28.63 -7.84
N LEU A 8 -5.61 27.68 -7.01
CA LEU A 8 -4.77 26.55 -6.63
C LEU A 8 -4.38 25.91 -7.96
N ASN A 9 -3.27 26.36 -8.50
CA ASN A 9 -2.58 25.65 -9.52
C ASN A 9 -2.26 24.29 -8.88
N PHE A 10 -3.08 23.30 -9.19
CA PHE A 10 -2.63 21.91 -9.13
C PHE A 10 -1.50 21.85 -10.15
N ALA A 11 -0.35 22.41 -9.76
CA ALA A 11 0.85 22.33 -10.55
C ALA A 11 0.98 20.88 -10.94
N ALA A 12 0.90 20.65 -12.23
CA ALA A 12 0.95 19.33 -12.81
C ALA A 12 2.05 18.58 -12.08
N GLN A 13 1.64 17.61 -11.29
CA GLN A 13 2.56 16.79 -10.53
C GLN A 13 3.52 16.26 -11.57
N LYS A 14 4.79 16.60 -11.48
CA LYS A 14 5.77 16.12 -12.45
C LYS A 14 5.68 14.61 -12.43
N VAL A 15 5.02 14.08 -13.44
CA VAL A 15 5.03 12.64 -13.69
C VAL A 15 6.50 12.26 -13.85
N PRO A 16 6.99 11.25 -13.11
CA PRO A 16 8.36 10.81 -13.28
C PRO A 16 8.62 10.53 -14.75
N ASP A 17 9.72 11.03 -15.28
CA ASP A 17 10.13 10.71 -16.63
C ASP A 17 10.30 9.19 -16.72
N PHE A 18 9.46 8.54 -17.50
CA PHE A 18 9.61 7.14 -17.84
C PHE A 18 9.95 7.04 -19.32
N LYS A 19 10.92 6.19 -19.63
CA LYS A 19 11.24 5.84 -20.99
C LYS A 19 10.75 4.42 -21.27
N GLU A 20 9.75 4.32 -22.12
CA GLU A 20 9.37 3.03 -22.69
C GLU A 20 10.37 2.67 -23.79
N GLN A 21 11.11 1.59 -23.60
CA GLN A 21 11.93 1.02 -24.68
C GLN A 21 11.06 0.05 -25.50
N ARG A 22 10.69 0.47 -26.70
CA ARG A 22 9.96 -0.37 -27.64
C ARG A 22 10.68 -1.69 -27.86
N GLY A 23 9.98 -2.81 -27.60
CA GLY A 23 10.50 -4.16 -27.80
C GLY A 23 11.24 -4.76 -26.60
N LYS A 24 11.17 -4.13 -25.41
CA LYS A 24 11.63 -4.72 -24.16
C LYS A 24 10.50 -4.71 -23.14
N ASP A 25 10.32 -5.81 -22.45
CA ASP A 25 9.25 -6.01 -21.45
C ASP A 25 9.54 -5.28 -20.11
N TRP A 26 10.21 -4.13 -20.15
CA TRP A 26 10.53 -3.37 -18.96
C TRP A 26 10.43 -1.85 -19.20
N ILE A 27 9.98 -1.16 -18.20
CA ILE A 27 9.86 0.29 -18.17
C ILE A 27 10.91 0.84 -17.22
N GLN A 28 11.71 1.78 -17.69
CA GLN A 28 12.68 2.47 -16.85
C GLN A 28 12.05 3.72 -16.27
N PHE A 29 11.97 3.79 -14.94
CA PHE A 29 11.60 4.98 -14.21
C PHE A 29 12.84 5.75 -13.76
N GLY A 30 12.96 7.00 -14.20
CA GLY A 30 14.08 7.86 -13.87
C GLY A 30 15.04 8.08 -15.03
N THR A 31 15.99 8.99 -14.84
CA THR A 31 16.99 9.34 -15.83
C THR A 31 18.13 8.31 -15.82
N GLU A 32 18.69 7.99 -16.99
CA GLU A 32 19.87 7.14 -17.09
C GLU A 32 20.99 7.62 -16.15
N GLY A 33 21.53 6.71 -15.36
CA GLY A 33 22.60 6.99 -14.39
C GLY A 33 22.15 7.44 -13.00
N GLN A 34 20.86 7.61 -12.77
CA GLN A 34 20.34 7.86 -11.43
C GLN A 34 19.90 6.56 -10.75
N TRP A 35 20.61 6.16 -9.71
CA TRP A 35 20.30 5.01 -8.87
C TRP A 35 19.04 5.19 -8.00
N LYS A 36 18.47 6.39 -7.96
CA LYS A 36 17.30 6.72 -7.16
C LYS A 36 16.02 6.49 -7.96
N ASN A 37 15.44 5.33 -7.78
CA ASN A 37 14.08 5.08 -8.24
C ASN A 37 13.10 5.88 -7.36
N ARG A 38 12.55 6.98 -7.88
CA ARG A 38 11.55 7.80 -7.18
C ARG A 38 10.12 7.37 -7.44
N TYR A 39 9.91 6.28 -8.15
CA TYR A 39 8.57 5.82 -8.46
C TYR A 39 7.77 5.39 -7.22
N PRO A 40 8.35 4.66 -6.25
CA PRO A 40 7.64 4.37 -5.02
C PRO A 40 7.24 5.62 -4.23
N GLU A 41 8.09 6.64 -4.17
CA GLU A 41 7.78 7.92 -3.53
C GLU A 41 6.62 8.64 -4.23
N TYR A 42 6.59 8.59 -5.56
CA TYR A 42 5.51 9.15 -6.37
C TYR A 42 4.18 8.45 -6.09
N LEU A 43 4.16 7.13 -6.02
CA LEU A 43 2.96 6.36 -5.71
C LEU A 43 2.43 6.67 -4.30
N LEU A 44 3.32 6.79 -3.33
CA LEU A 44 2.97 7.16 -1.97
C LEU A 44 2.40 8.58 -1.90
N ASP A 45 2.99 9.51 -2.63
CA ASP A 45 2.52 10.89 -2.71
C ASP A 45 1.14 10.98 -3.40
N LEU A 46 0.94 10.22 -4.46
CA LEU A 46 -0.35 10.08 -5.13
C LEU A 46 -1.43 9.53 -4.18
N TYR A 47 -1.11 8.51 -3.41
CA TYR A 47 -2.00 7.96 -2.39
C TYR A 47 -2.39 9.01 -1.35
N ARG A 48 -1.45 9.83 -0.90
CA ARG A 48 -1.70 10.87 0.11
C ARG A 48 -2.51 12.04 -0.42
N ARG A 49 -2.34 12.40 -1.67
CA ARG A 49 -2.97 13.60 -2.27
C ARG A 49 -4.27 13.32 -2.99
N SER A 50 -4.44 12.15 -3.56
CA SER A 50 -5.65 11.78 -4.29
C SER A 50 -6.66 11.10 -3.40
N ALA A 51 -7.74 11.78 -3.06
CA ALA A 51 -8.82 11.21 -2.25
C ALA A 51 -9.43 9.96 -2.89
N LYS A 52 -9.56 9.93 -4.22
CA LYS A 52 -10.07 8.75 -4.95
C LYS A 52 -9.14 7.56 -4.86
N ASN A 53 -7.85 7.78 -5.09
CA ASN A 53 -6.84 6.73 -5.02
C ASN A 53 -6.74 6.18 -3.60
N HIS A 54 -6.72 7.07 -2.62
CA HIS A 54 -6.75 6.72 -1.19
C HIS A 54 -7.96 5.84 -0.84
N ALA A 55 -9.17 6.25 -1.25
CA ALA A 55 -10.39 5.51 -0.98
C ALA A 55 -10.40 4.12 -1.64
N ILE A 56 -9.95 4.03 -2.91
CA ILE A 56 -9.90 2.76 -3.64
C ILE A 56 -8.91 1.79 -2.99
N ILE A 57 -7.70 2.25 -2.68
CA ILE A 57 -6.67 1.41 -2.06
C ILE A 57 -7.12 0.92 -0.67
N ASN A 58 -7.68 1.80 0.15
CA ASN A 58 -8.20 1.40 1.45
C ASN A 58 -9.37 0.42 1.35
N SER A 59 -10.31 0.65 0.42
CA SER A 59 -11.41 -0.28 0.20
C SER A 59 -10.91 -1.66 -0.22
N LYS A 60 -9.94 -1.74 -1.12
CA LYS A 60 -9.33 -3.01 -1.52
C LYS A 60 -8.64 -3.71 -0.36
N LYS A 61 -7.85 -2.97 0.43
CA LYS A 61 -7.22 -3.47 1.65
C LYS A 61 -8.27 -4.09 2.59
N ASP A 62 -9.34 -3.36 2.86
CA ASP A 62 -10.41 -3.81 3.75
C ASP A 62 -11.14 -5.05 3.22
N TYR A 63 -11.31 -5.16 1.90
CA TYR A 63 -11.86 -6.37 1.28
C TYR A 63 -10.90 -7.58 1.38
N VAL A 64 -9.61 -7.38 1.23
CA VAL A 64 -8.61 -8.46 1.30
C VAL A 64 -8.47 -8.99 2.71
N VAL A 65 -8.37 -8.12 3.70
CA VAL A 65 -8.20 -8.50 5.10
C VAL A 65 -9.54 -8.93 5.72
N GLY A 66 -10.63 -8.33 5.28
CA GLY A 66 -11.98 -8.65 5.75
C GLY A 66 -12.19 -8.33 7.23
N GLN A 67 -12.82 -9.25 7.94
CA GLN A 67 -13.08 -9.11 9.38
C GLN A 67 -11.96 -9.66 10.27
N GLY A 68 -10.81 -9.93 9.68
CA GLY A 68 -9.67 -10.54 10.37
C GLY A 68 -9.59 -12.05 10.18
N TRP A 69 -8.56 -12.61 10.79
CA TRP A 69 -8.22 -14.03 10.66
C TRP A 69 -8.39 -14.74 12.00
N ALA A 70 -8.96 -15.93 11.94
CA ALA A 70 -9.11 -16.78 13.10
C ALA A 70 -8.67 -18.19 12.77
N VAL A 71 -8.10 -18.86 13.75
CA VAL A 71 -7.74 -20.28 13.63
C VAL A 71 -9.02 -21.10 13.85
N LYS A 72 -9.39 -21.91 12.85
CA LYS A 72 -10.48 -22.83 12.92
C LYS A 72 -9.99 -24.22 12.54
N ASP A 73 -9.79 -25.08 13.53
CA ASP A 73 -9.53 -26.48 13.28
C ASP A 73 -10.18 -27.33 14.37
N GLU A 74 -11.05 -28.22 13.95
CA GLU A 74 -11.80 -29.13 14.84
C GLU A 74 -10.94 -30.32 15.31
N ASN A 75 -9.80 -30.56 14.66
CA ASN A 75 -8.90 -31.69 14.95
C ASN A 75 -7.70 -31.33 15.82
N LEU A 76 -7.51 -30.04 16.14
CA LEU A 76 -6.41 -29.61 17.00
C LEU A 76 -6.74 -29.84 18.49
N SER A 77 -5.73 -30.25 19.25
CA SER A 77 -5.83 -30.25 20.71
C SER A 77 -6.08 -28.83 21.25
N THR A 78 -6.79 -28.73 22.37
CA THR A 78 -7.12 -27.44 23.02
C THR A 78 -5.88 -26.59 23.27
N PHE A 79 -4.76 -27.22 23.61
CA PHE A 79 -3.48 -26.53 23.83
C PHE A 79 -2.92 -25.92 22.55
N ARG A 80 -2.88 -26.69 21.46
CA ARG A 80 -2.42 -26.21 20.16
C ARG A 80 -3.29 -25.09 19.61
N LEU A 81 -4.58 -25.20 19.77
CA LEU A 81 -5.54 -24.17 19.37
C LEU A 81 -5.28 -22.86 20.12
N ALA A 82 -5.05 -22.94 21.44
CA ALA A 82 -4.73 -21.77 22.27
C ALA A 82 -3.43 -21.10 21.83
N GLU A 83 -2.37 -21.87 21.55
CA GLU A 83 -1.11 -21.35 21.04
C GLU A 83 -1.27 -20.61 19.72
N LEU A 84 -2.00 -21.20 18.77
CA LEU A 84 -2.25 -20.58 17.47
C LEU A 84 -3.12 -19.34 17.57
N GLN A 85 -4.13 -19.34 18.42
CA GLN A 85 -4.96 -18.17 18.69
C GLN A 85 -4.14 -17.04 19.33
N GLN A 86 -3.24 -17.37 20.22
CA GLN A 86 -2.32 -16.39 20.80
C GLN A 86 -1.36 -15.83 19.76
N PHE A 87 -0.84 -16.68 18.87
CA PHE A 87 -0.01 -16.24 17.76
C PHE A 87 -0.74 -15.28 16.81
N VAL A 88 -2.00 -15.56 16.49
CA VAL A 88 -2.82 -14.66 15.64
C VAL A 88 -3.01 -13.29 16.31
N LYS A 89 -3.23 -13.27 17.63
CA LYS A 89 -3.38 -12.02 18.38
C LYS A 89 -2.08 -11.24 18.53
N HIS A 90 -0.98 -11.93 18.76
CA HIS A 90 0.31 -11.35 19.07
C HIS A 90 1.45 -12.13 18.42
N PRO A 91 1.61 -12.07 17.08
CA PRO A 91 2.73 -12.70 16.38
C PRO A 91 4.06 -12.05 16.74
N ASN A 92 4.02 -10.78 17.15
CA ASN A 92 5.13 -10.03 17.68
C ASN A 92 4.69 -9.19 18.89
N GLN A 93 5.61 -8.44 19.47
CA GLN A 93 5.37 -7.65 20.68
C GLN A 93 4.41 -6.46 20.46
N TYR A 94 4.24 -6.00 19.23
CA TYR A 94 3.61 -4.71 18.94
C TYR A 94 2.34 -4.79 18.10
N GLU A 95 2.13 -5.87 17.36
CA GLU A 95 1.11 -5.94 16.32
C GLU A 95 0.36 -7.28 16.35
N SER A 96 -0.89 -7.25 15.91
CA SER A 96 -1.65 -8.45 15.62
C SER A 96 -1.32 -8.98 14.21
N LEU A 97 -1.71 -10.21 13.92
CA LEU A 97 -1.59 -10.75 12.55
C LEU A 97 -2.42 -9.94 11.55
N ASP A 98 -3.59 -9.46 11.97
CA ASP A 98 -4.45 -8.62 11.13
C ASP A 98 -3.76 -7.31 10.76
N ASP A 99 -3.08 -6.65 11.71
CA ASP A 99 -2.31 -5.42 11.44
C ASP A 99 -1.19 -5.66 10.42
N ILE A 100 -0.50 -6.81 10.53
CA ILE A 100 0.56 -7.18 9.58
C ILE A 100 -0.03 -7.42 8.20
N LEU A 101 -1.14 -8.15 8.10
CA LEU A 101 -1.79 -8.44 6.84
C LEU A 101 -2.37 -7.18 6.18
N GLU A 102 -2.88 -6.23 6.97
CA GLU A 102 -3.30 -4.93 6.46
C GLU A 102 -2.15 -4.17 5.81
N LYS A 103 -0.99 -4.16 6.45
CA LYS A 103 0.21 -3.53 5.90
C LYS A 103 0.68 -4.19 4.61
N VAL A 104 0.70 -5.52 4.57
CA VAL A 104 1.06 -6.28 3.36
C VAL A 104 0.08 -6.00 2.22
N ALA A 105 -1.21 -5.99 2.49
CA ALA A 105 -2.23 -5.67 1.50
C ALA A 105 -2.10 -4.22 1.00
N MET A 106 -1.81 -3.28 1.90
CA MET A 106 -1.57 -1.89 1.57
C MET A 106 -0.35 -1.73 0.66
N ASP A 107 0.77 -2.35 1.00
CA ASP A 107 2.00 -2.29 0.20
C ASP A 107 1.79 -2.90 -1.17
N TYR A 108 1.08 -4.01 -1.24
CA TYR A 108 0.76 -4.67 -2.51
C TYR A 108 -0.08 -3.76 -3.43
N GLU A 109 -1.14 -3.15 -2.91
CA GLU A 109 -2.01 -2.28 -3.71
C GLU A 109 -1.37 -0.93 -4.06
N LEU A 110 -0.49 -0.43 -3.20
CA LEU A 110 0.15 0.87 -3.38
C LEU A 110 1.30 0.82 -4.39
N TYR A 111 2.12 -0.23 -4.37
CA TYR A 111 3.37 -0.32 -5.13
C TYR A 111 3.35 -1.31 -6.30
N ASN A 112 2.24 -1.99 -6.54
CA ASN A 112 2.14 -3.00 -7.58
C ASN A 112 1.55 -2.47 -8.92
#